data_7a00ef5477de0cd2f61eedc519657a8a
#
_entry.id   7a00ef5477de0cd2f61eedc519657a8a
#
_cell.length_a   1.000
_cell.length_b   1.000
_cell.length_c   1.000
_cell.angle_alpha   90.00
_cell.angle_beta   90.00
_cell.angle_gamma   90.00
#
_symmetry.space_group_name_H-M   'P 1'
#
loop_
_entity.id
_entity.type
_entity.pdbx_description
1 polymer ?
#
loop_
_entity_poly.entity_id
_entity_poly.type
_entity_poly.pdbx_seq_one_letter_code
_entity_poly.pdbx_strand_id
1 'polypeptide(L)'
;MTAPKPFLQEAELDAARLRALLRAVRNSNVCVLYQNPDLRYAWAENLPLYWQEKWKAGGQDSDFIFSTALSRLDTAKQTTLESGIAQNVELLINDGSKTRWIEFHIDCDRDAQGNVIGFVTTAIEITELKRREQVLKTLLREVSHRSKNLLAIVQSIATQTARFTDSIDDFLVKFRGRIQSLSYSQDLVTDSNWRGALFLDLVRSQVEKYIDIDDERLTIEGDNPYLFPGAALHIGLALHELVVNATSFGGLSIPYGRVVIRAHVLPGTDGADKLMFCWEETNPAMPDVFEHDPRFGSAVLQRIVPAAVNGHAEYRIDGTGAIYSLTIPTEQFDS
;
A
#
# COMPACT_ATOMS: atom_id res chain seq x y z
N MET A 1 62.62 -0.64 25.94
CA MET A 1 61.87 -1.90 25.74
C MET A 1 61.03 -2.10 26.99
N THR A 2 59.76 -1.78 26.95
CA THR A 2 58.79 -2.00 28.05
C THR A 2 58.42 -3.47 28.07
N ALA A 3 58.63 -4.15 29.21
CA ALA A 3 58.24 -5.54 29.40
C ALA A 3 56.76 -5.75 29.12
N PRO A 4 56.35 -6.89 28.48
CA PRO A 4 54.95 -7.19 28.27
C PRO A 4 54.25 -7.29 29.64
N LYS A 5 53.07 -6.61 29.77
CA LYS A 5 52.22 -6.73 30.94
C LYS A 5 51.88 -8.21 31.15
N PRO A 6 51.93 -8.71 32.40
CA PRO A 6 51.62 -10.10 32.70
C PRO A 6 50.17 -10.40 32.29
N PHE A 7 49.92 -11.55 31.65
CA PHE A 7 48.60 -12.08 31.41
C PHE A 7 47.86 -12.19 32.77
N LEU A 8 46.61 -11.75 32.81
CA LEU A 8 45.75 -11.87 33.99
C LEU A 8 45.71 -13.34 34.43
N GLN A 9 45.74 -13.56 35.74
CA GLN A 9 45.51 -14.89 36.31
C GLN A 9 44.10 -15.37 35.89
N GLU A 10 43.87 -16.68 35.78
CA GLU A 10 42.64 -17.27 35.25
C GLU A 10 41.39 -16.73 35.95
N ALA A 11 41.40 -16.61 37.29
CA ALA A 11 40.34 -16.02 38.07
C ALA A 11 40.12 -14.51 37.80
N GLU A 12 41.16 -13.74 37.51
CA GLU A 12 41.06 -12.34 37.11
C GLU A 12 40.46 -12.19 35.68
N LEU A 13 40.80 -13.12 34.78
CA LEU A 13 40.26 -13.17 33.44
C LEU A 13 38.76 -13.49 33.45
N ASP A 14 38.35 -14.46 34.27
CA ASP A 14 36.92 -14.81 34.39
C ASP A 14 36.10 -13.68 35.03
N ALA A 15 36.64 -13.02 36.05
CA ALA A 15 36.01 -11.82 36.62
C ALA A 15 35.93 -10.65 35.63
N ALA A 16 36.93 -10.50 34.76
CA ALA A 16 36.89 -9.50 33.68
C ALA A 16 35.86 -9.84 32.59
N ARG A 17 35.75 -11.10 32.20
CA ARG A 17 34.72 -11.60 31.30
C ARG A 17 33.31 -11.37 31.82
N LEU A 18 33.06 -11.74 33.09
CA LEU A 18 31.76 -11.54 33.73
C LEU A 18 31.38 -10.05 33.77
N ARG A 19 32.31 -9.16 34.16
CA ARG A 19 32.05 -7.71 34.14
C ARG A 19 31.74 -7.18 32.74
N ALA A 20 32.44 -7.68 31.72
CA ALA A 20 32.20 -7.28 30.33
C ALA A 20 30.82 -7.76 29.83
N LEU A 21 30.44 -9.01 30.12
CA LEU A 21 29.13 -9.58 29.79
C LEU A 21 28.01 -8.83 30.48
N LEU A 22 28.11 -8.54 31.79
CA LEU A 22 27.13 -7.76 32.52
C LEU A 22 26.96 -6.34 31.95
N ARG A 23 28.06 -5.69 31.53
CA ARG A 23 28.00 -4.38 30.87
C ARG A 23 27.32 -4.48 29.50
N ALA A 24 27.59 -5.53 28.71
CA ALA A 24 26.95 -5.75 27.43
C ALA A 24 25.44 -5.95 27.59
N VAL A 25 25.01 -6.76 28.54
CA VAL A 25 23.60 -6.96 28.89
C VAL A 25 22.93 -5.64 29.30
N ARG A 26 23.55 -4.87 30.20
CA ARG A 26 23.02 -3.56 30.68
C ARG A 26 22.91 -2.52 29.57
N ASN A 27 23.75 -2.60 28.55
CA ASN A 27 23.72 -1.70 27.40
C ASN A 27 22.81 -2.22 26.25
N SER A 28 22.19 -3.38 26.45
CA SER A 28 21.24 -3.98 25.51
C SER A 28 19.80 -3.81 26.02
N ASN A 29 18.84 -4.15 25.19
CA ASN A 29 17.42 -4.22 25.58
C ASN A 29 17.02 -5.63 26.06
N VAL A 30 18.01 -6.46 26.43
CA VAL A 30 17.77 -7.85 26.85
C VAL A 30 17.68 -7.88 28.37
N CYS A 31 16.55 -8.32 28.90
CA CYS A 31 16.40 -8.68 30.32
C CYS A 31 16.79 -10.15 30.49
N VAL A 32 17.57 -10.46 31.48
CA VAL A 32 17.96 -11.84 31.87
C VAL A 32 17.33 -12.18 33.19
N LEU A 33 16.60 -13.28 33.22
CA LEU A 33 15.92 -13.79 34.41
C LEU A 33 16.49 -15.19 34.73
N TYR A 34 16.84 -15.45 35.98
CA TYR A 34 17.24 -16.76 36.42
C TYR A 34 16.30 -17.27 37.50
N GLN A 35 15.79 -18.49 37.29
CA GLN A 35 14.91 -19.18 38.23
C GLN A 35 15.56 -20.50 38.69
N ASN A 36 15.29 -20.87 39.92
CA ASN A 36 15.63 -22.20 40.43
C ASN A 36 14.70 -23.28 39.83
N PRO A 37 14.94 -24.59 40.11
CA PRO A 37 14.08 -25.67 39.58
C PRO A 37 12.61 -25.58 40.01
N ASP A 38 12.28 -24.86 41.10
CA ASP A 38 10.92 -24.60 41.56
C ASP A 38 10.28 -23.38 40.87
N LEU A 39 10.89 -22.87 39.79
CA LEU A 39 10.47 -21.69 39.01
C LEU A 39 10.37 -20.41 39.83
N ARG A 40 11.21 -20.29 40.89
CA ARG A 40 11.31 -19.08 41.69
C ARG A 40 12.53 -18.25 41.26
N TYR A 41 12.33 -16.95 41.10
CA TYR A 41 13.40 -16.03 40.71
C TYR A 41 14.52 -15.98 41.75
N ALA A 42 15.73 -16.32 41.34
CA ALA A 42 16.93 -16.12 42.13
C ALA A 42 17.51 -14.73 41.93
N TRP A 43 17.61 -14.30 40.64
CA TRP A 43 18.11 -12.97 40.28
C TRP A 43 17.56 -12.54 38.91
N ALA A 44 17.68 -11.25 38.62
CA ALA A 44 17.38 -10.67 37.32
C ALA A 44 18.44 -9.60 37.00
N GLU A 45 18.76 -9.44 35.72
CA GLU A 45 19.63 -8.41 35.21
C GLU A 45 18.93 -7.62 34.11
N ASN A 46 19.13 -6.30 34.10
CA ASN A 46 18.55 -5.38 33.14
C ASN A 46 17.02 -5.43 33.08
N LEU A 47 16.38 -5.50 34.23
CA LEU A 47 14.93 -5.60 34.35
C LEU A 47 14.24 -4.34 33.81
N PRO A 48 13.25 -4.47 32.90
CA PRO A 48 12.50 -3.32 32.37
C PRO A 48 11.79 -2.54 33.48
N LEU A 49 11.67 -1.22 33.35
CA LEU A 49 11.04 -0.35 34.34
C LEU A 49 9.65 -0.81 34.77
N TYR A 50 8.85 -1.30 33.81
CA TYR A 50 7.49 -1.76 34.07
C TYR A 50 7.40 -3.09 34.85
N TRP A 51 8.52 -3.80 35.04
CA TRP A 51 8.61 -4.98 35.89
C TRP A 51 9.32 -4.72 37.24
N GLN A 52 10.12 -3.65 37.37
CA GLN A 52 10.95 -3.39 38.54
C GLN A 52 10.16 -3.32 39.85
N GLU A 53 8.95 -2.74 39.83
CA GLU A 53 8.10 -2.64 41.01
C GLU A 53 7.48 -3.97 41.44
N LYS A 54 7.26 -4.86 40.48
CA LYS A 54 6.60 -6.16 40.71
C LYS A 54 7.56 -7.30 40.95
N TRP A 55 8.81 -7.15 40.49
CA TRP A 55 9.81 -8.20 40.62
C TRP A 55 10.35 -8.27 42.04
N LYS A 56 10.52 -9.51 42.57
CA LYS A 56 11.17 -9.79 43.83
C LYS A 56 11.89 -11.14 43.78
N ALA A 57 13.00 -11.27 44.52
CA ALA A 57 13.63 -12.56 44.69
C ALA A 57 12.66 -13.53 45.39
N GLY A 58 12.62 -14.79 44.93
CA GLY A 58 11.66 -15.79 45.36
C GLY A 58 10.25 -15.67 44.73
N GLY A 59 10.00 -14.61 43.93
CA GLY A 59 8.78 -14.45 43.16
C GLY A 59 8.67 -15.43 41.98
N GLN A 60 7.57 -15.36 41.25
CA GLN A 60 7.24 -16.21 40.09
C GLN A 60 6.77 -15.39 38.90
N ASP A 61 6.67 -16.00 37.72
CA ASP A 61 6.18 -15.33 36.52
C ASP A 61 4.78 -14.72 36.70
N SER A 62 3.92 -15.34 37.48
CA SER A 62 2.58 -14.87 37.82
C SER A 62 2.55 -13.52 38.56
N ASP A 63 3.66 -13.04 39.07
CA ASP A 63 3.72 -11.73 39.72
C ASP A 63 3.63 -10.56 38.73
N PHE A 64 3.97 -10.79 37.46
CA PHE A 64 3.95 -9.74 36.42
C PHE A 64 3.43 -10.19 35.05
N ILE A 65 3.17 -11.50 34.81
CA ILE A 65 2.58 -12.04 33.60
C ILE A 65 1.24 -12.69 33.98
N PHE A 66 0.16 -12.31 33.29
CA PHE A 66 -1.19 -12.74 33.61
C PHE A 66 -1.85 -13.52 32.48
N SER A 67 -2.84 -14.34 32.84
CA SER A 67 -3.77 -15.04 31.93
C SER A 67 -3.10 -16.02 30.94
N THR A 68 -3.53 -15.98 29.68
CA THR A 68 -3.09 -16.90 28.62
C THR A 68 -1.59 -16.79 28.30
N ALA A 69 -0.97 -15.63 28.54
CA ALA A 69 0.46 -15.43 28.35
C ALA A 69 1.26 -16.27 29.36
N LEU A 70 0.82 -16.34 30.63
CA LEU A 70 1.43 -17.16 31.65
C LEU A 70 1.38 -18.64 31.28
N SER A 71 0.21 -19.16 30.92
CA SER A 71 0.05 -20.57 30.53
C SER A 71 0.97 -20.96 29.35
N ARG A 72 1.16 -20.08 28.39
CA ARG A 72 2.07 -20.31 27.26
C ARG A 72 3.54 -20.32 27.69
N LEU A 73 3.92 -19.43 28.63
CA LEU A 73 5.27 -19.39 29.17
C LEU A 73 5.56 -20.65 29.98
N ASP A 74 4.62 -21.09 30.83
CA ASP A 74 4.73 -22.33 31.62
C ASP A 74 4.86 -23.56 30.71
N THR A 75 4.05 -23.63 29.64
CA THR A 75 4.15 -24.70 28.65
C THR A 75 5.52 -24.72 27.98
N ALA A 76 6.07 -23.55 27.62
CA ALA A 76 7.39 -23.45 27.01
C ALA A 76 8.50 -23.92 27.98
N LYS A 77 8.43 -23.54 29.27
CA LYS A 77 9.36 -24.01 30.29
C LYS A 77 9.28 -25.52 30.50
N GLN A 78 8.06 -26.07 30.56
CA GLN A 78 7.85 -27.52 30.67
C GLN A 78 8.45 -28.25 29.44
N THR A 79 8.20 -27.75 28.23
CA THR A 79 8.77 -28.32 27.01
C THR A 79 10.29 -28.26 27.01
N THR A 80 10.89 -27.15 27.50
CA THR A 80 12.35 -27.03 27.63
C THR A 80 12.90 -28.06 28.62
N LEU A 81 12.21 -28.27 29.73
CA LEU A 81 12.59 -29.24 30.74
C LEU A 81 12.56 -30.68 30.20
N GLU A 82 11.50 -31.05 29.49
CA GLU A 82 11.27 -32.40 28.97
C GLU A 82 12.17 -32.73 27.78
N SER A 83 12.32 -31.79 26.85
CA SER A 83 13.10 -32.01 25.62
C SER A 83 14.58 -31.72 25.76
N GLY A 84 14.98 -30.91 26.73
CA GLY A 84 16.32 -30.36 26.84
C GLY A 84 16.71 -29.36 25.75
N ILE A 85 15.74 -28.91 24.95
CA ILE A 85 15.93 -27.96 23.85
C ILE A 85 15.35 -26.60 24.25
N ALA A 86 16.15 -25.55 24.10
CA ALA A 86 15.70 -24.18 24.36
C ALA A 86 14.45 -23.83 23.52
N GLN A 87 13.53 -23.10 24.12
CA GLN A 87 12.28 -22.66 23.50
C GLN A 87 12.24 -21.16 23.30
N ASN A 88 11.68 -20.72 22.18
CA ASN A 88 11.34 -19.32 21.92
C ASN A 88 9.84 -19.15 21.95
N VAL A 89 9.33 -18.16 22.67
CA VAL A 89 7.91 -17.83 22.71
C VAL A 89 7.70 -16.33 22.69
N GLU A 90 6.87 -15.87 21.75
CA GLU A 90 6.42 -14.47 21.70
C GLU A 90 5.08 -14.35 22.42
N LEU A 91 5.01 -13.45 23.37
CA LEU A 91 3.82 -13.24 24.19
C LEU A 91 3.37 -11.78 24.15
N LEU A 92 2.08 -11.60 24.09
CA LEU A 92 1.44 -10.29 24.27
C LEU A 92 1.13 -10.11 25.76
N ILE A 93 1.80 -9.18 26.40
CA ILE A 93 1.68 -8.92 27.83
C ILE A 93 1.04 -7.55 28.04
N ASN A 94 -0.01 -7.51 28.86
CA ASN A 94 -0.59 -6.27 29.34
C ASN A 94 -0.06 -5.99 30.74
N ASP A 95 0.69 -4.89 30.90
CA ASP A 95 1.26 -4.49 32.18
C ASP A 95 0.29 -3.65 33.06
N GLY A 96 -0.95 -3.45 32.57
CA GLY A 96 -1.96 -2.59 33.18
C GLY A 96 -1.96 -1.16 32.63
N SER A 97 -0.88 -0.70 32.02
CA SER A 97 -0.77 0.63 31.37
C SER A 97 -0.69 0.51 29.86
N LYS A 98 0.02 -0.50 29.35
CA LYS A 98 0.26 -0.73 27.92
C LYS A 98 0.31 -2.21 27.60
N THR A 99 0.02 -2.54 26.36
CA THR A 99 0.17 -3.87 25.81
C THR A 99 1.50 -3.94 25.06
N ARG A 100 2.34 -4.93 25.38
CA ARG A 100 3.69 -5.10 24.84
C ARG A 100 3.87 -6.50 24.27
N TRP A 101 4.57 -6.61 23.19
CA TRP A 101 5.08 -7.88 22.68
C TRP A 101 6.46 -8.15 23.29
N ILE A 102 6.61 -9.29 23.95
CA ILE A 102 7.88 -9.71 24.54
C ILE A 102 8.22 -11.10 23.99
N GLU A 103 9.44 -11.23 23.49
CA GLU A 103 10.02 -12.50 23.10
C GLU A 103 10.81 -13.06 24.28
N PHE A 104 10.50 -14.29 24.65
CA PHE A 104 11.20 -15.04 25.68
C PHE A 104 11.99 -16.17 25.02
N HIS A 105 13.28 -16.21 25.31
CA HIS A 105 14.10 -17.39 25.02
C HIS A 105 14.42 -18.08 26.34
N ILE A 106 14.05 -19.34 26.46
CA ILE A 106 14.07 -20.13 27.70
C ILE A 106 15.01 -21.30 27.50
N ASP A 107 15.99 -21.41 28.38
CA ASP A 107 16.93 -22.53 28.38
C ASP A 107 17.10 -23.08 29.82
N CYS A 108 17.45 -24.39 29.93
CA CYS A 108 17.76 -25.05 31.20
C CYS A 108 19.23 -24.89 31.54
N ASP A 109 19.50 -24.40 32.74
CA ASP A 109 20.85 -24.47 33.33
C ASP A 109 21.07 -25.87 33.95
N ARG A 110 22.19 -26.51 33.61
CA ARG A 110 22.51 -27.88 34.03
C ARG A 110 23.87 -27.96 34.72
N ASP A 111 23.91 -28.79 35.71
CA ASP A 111 25.20 -29.12 36.40
C ASP A 111 26.09 -30.05 35.51
N ALA A 112 27.29 -30.33 35.99
CA ALA A 112 28.25 -31.21 35.32
C ALA A 112 27.73 -32.66 35.17
N GLN A 113 26.71 -33.06 35.89
CA GLN A 113 26.07 -34.36 35.86
C GLN A 113 24.83 -34.38 34.93
N GLY A 114 24.43 -33.21 34.35
CA GLY A 114 23.32 -33.07 33.48
C GLY A 114 21.96 -32.80 34.16
N ASN A 115 21.95 -32.66 35.51
CA ASN A 115 20.73 -32.34 36.24
C ASN A 115 20.37 -30.87 36.05
N VAL A 116 19.08 -30.57 35.91
CA VAL A 116 18.60 -29.19 35.82
C VAL A 116 18.73 -28.51 37.17
N ILE A 117 19.53 -27.44 37.24
CA ILE A 117 19.74 -26.62 38.41
C ILE A 117 19.04 -25.26 38.37
N GLY A 118 18.45 -24.92 37.18
CA GLY A 118 17.69 -23.70 37.00
C GLY A 118 17.26 -23.47 35.58
N PHE A 119 16.66 -22.30 35.37
CA PHE A 119 16.26 -21.80 34.03
C PHE A 119 16.86 -20.43 33.82
N VAL A 120 17.48 -20.26 32.65
CA VAL A 120 17.86 -18.96 32.11
C VAL A 120 16.82 -18.52 31.12
N THR A 121 16.16 -17.41 31.39
CA THR A 121 15.18 -16.83 30.46
C THR A 121 15.66 -15.44 30.07
N THR A 122 15.83 -15.20 28.76
CA THR A 122 16.00 -13.85 28.26
C THR A 122 14.66 -13.31 27.75
N ALA A 123 14.39 -12.05 28.04
CA ALA A 123 13.17 -11.37 27.62
C ALA A 123 13.54 -10.10 26.85
N ILE A 124 12.98 -9.93 25.67
CA ILE A 124 13.23 -8.79 24.78
C ILE A 124 11.89 -8.18 24.37
N GLU A 125 11.72 -6.88 24.60
CA GLU A 125 10.54 -6.19 24.08
C GLU A 125 10.66 -6.01 22.55
N ILE A 126 9.73 -6.62 21.82
CA ILE A 126 9.65 -6.59 20.35
C ILE A 126 8.43 -5.83 19.85
N THR A 127 7.83 -4.97 20.68
CA THR A 127 6.59 -4.23 20.35
C THR A 127 6.75 -3.40 19.08
N GLU A 128 7.83 -2.63 18.97
CA GLU A 128 8.10 -1.80 17.79
C GLU A 128 8.39 -2.65 16.53
N LEU A 129 9.05 -3.79 16.70
CA LEU A 129 9.28 -4.73 15.59
C LEU A 129 7.95 -5.28 15.07
N LYS A 130 7.07 -5.75 15.96
CA LYS A 130 5.72 -6.25 15.60
C LYS A 130 4.85 -5.17 14.97
N ARG A 131 4.95 -3.94 15.46
CA ARG A 131 4.23 -2.81 14.87
C ARG A 131 4.67 -2.54 13.44
N ARG A 132 5.99 -2.51 13.19
CA ARG A 132 6.55 -2.34 11.84
C ARG A 132 6.15 -3.50 10.92
N GLU A 133 6.22 -4.73 11.40
CA GLU A 133 5.78 -5.91 10.66
C GLU A 133 4.30 -5.81 10.27
N GLN A 134 3.43 -5.36 11.18
CA GLN A 134 2.01 -5.19 10.90
C GLN A 134 1.76 -4.09 9.87
N VAL A 135 2.47 -2.96 9.95
CA VAL A 135 2.39 -1.88 8.95
C VAL A 135 2.82 -2.40 7.58
N LEU A 136 3.94 -3.12 7.50
CA LEU A 136 4.41 -3.73 6.24
C LEU A 136 3.40 -4.73 5.67
N LYS A 137 2.81 -5.58 6.50
CA LYS A 137 1.76 -6.52 6.06
C LYS A 137 0.53 -5.79 5.51
N THR A 138 0.14 -4.68 6.14
CA THR A 138 -0.98 -3.86 5.67
C THR A 138 -0.66 -3.23 4.31
N LEU A 139 0.54 -2.63 4.16
CA LEU A 139 0.99 -2.05 2.90
C LEU A 139 1.07 -3.09 1.77
N LEU A 140 1.60 -4.29 2.05
CA LEU A 140 1.67 -5.37 1.06
C LEU A 140 0.27 -5.85 0.62
N ARG A 141 -0.70 -5.90 1.53
CA ARG A 141 -2.09 -6.21 1.18
C ARG A 141 -2.68 -5.13 0.28
N GLU A 142 -2.45 -3.87 0.60
CA GLU A 142 -2.92 -2.74 -0.21
C GLU A 142 -2.33 -2.78 -1.63
N VAL A 143 -1.00 -2.96 -1.76
CA VAL A 143 -0.33 -3.12 -3.07
C VAL A 143 -0.91 -4.31 -3.85
N SER A 144 -1.13 -5.44 -3.18
CA SER A 144 -1.73 -6.62 -3.83
C SER A 144 -3.16 -6.35 -4.33
N HIS A 145 -3.96 -5.65 -3.56
CA HIS A 145 -5.32 -5.25 -3.96
C HIS A 145 -5.30 -4.33 -5.18
N ARG A 146 -4.42 -3.32 -5.19
CA ARG A 146 -4.27 -2.38 -6.31
C ARG A 146 -3.77 -3.08 -7.57
N SER A 147 -2.80 -3.99 -7.44
CA SER A 147 -2.31 -4.80 -8.56
C SER A 147 -3.42 -5.65 -9.18
N LYS A 148 -4.28 -6.27 -8.37
CA LYS A 148 -5.44 -7.01 -8.86
C LYS A 148 -6.43 -6.13 -9.61
N ASN A 149 -6.69 -4.91 -9.13
CA ASN A 149 -7.57 -3.95 -9.79
C ASN A 149 -7.01 -3.54 -11.16
N LEU A 150 -5.71 -3.23 -11.24
CA LEU A 150 -5.04 -2.92 -12.51
C LEU A 150 -5.11 -4.09 -13.50
N LEU A 151 -4.86 -5.32 -13.06
CA LEU A 151 -4.97 -6.50 -13.90
C LEU A 151 -6.41 -6.70 -14.42
N ALA A 152 -7.42 -6.42 -13.61
CA ALA A 152 -8.82 -6.48 -14.04
C ALA A 152 -9.13 -5.44 -15.14
N ILE A 153 -8.60 -4.21 -15.02
CA ILE A 153 -8.71 -3.17 -16.05
C ILE A 153 -8.01 -3.64 -17.34
N VAL A 154 -6.78 -4.16 -17.26
CA VAL A 154 -6.02 -4.68 -18.40
C VAL A 154 -6.79 -5.81 -19.11
N GLN A 155 -7.34 -6.77 -18.36
CA GLN A 155 -8.17 -7.86 -18.91
C GLN A 155 -9.42 -7.33 -19.58
N SER A 156 -10.09 -6.34 -19.00
CA SER A 156 -11.25 -5.69 -19.60
C SER A 156 -10.88 -5.01 -20.91
N ILE A 157 -9.80 -4.21 -20.94
CA ILE A 157 -9.28 -3.54 -22.13
C ILE A 157 -8.95 -4.58 -23.22
N ALA A 158 -8.24 -5.66 -22.89
CA ALA A 158 -7.88 -6.71 -23.85
C ALA A 158 -9.13 -7.38 -24.47
N THR A 159 -10.06 -7.81 -23.60
CA THR A 159 -11.28 -8.49 -24.03
C THR A 159 -12.15 -7.59 -24.92
N GLN A 160 -12.30 -6.34 -24.54
CA GLN A 160 -13.11 -5.38 -25.29
C GLN A 160 -12.41 -5.00 -26.61
N THR A 161 -11.08 -4.78 -26.60
CA THR A 161 -10.33 -4.48 -27.82
C THR A 161 -10.49 -5.62 -28.82
N ALA A 162 -10.36 -6.88 -28.39
CA ALA A 162 -10.52 -8.04 -29.25
C ALA A 162 -11.92 -8.19 -29.87
N ARG A 163 -12.98 -7.70 -29.20
CA ARG A 163 -14.36 -7.77 -29.73
C ARG A 163 -14.64 -6.80 -30.89
N PHE A 164 -13.85 -5.73 -30.99
CA PHE A 164 -14.07 -4.63 -31.92
C PHE A 164 -12.89 -4.42 -32.88
N THR A 165 -12.11 -5.46 -33.12
CA THR A 165 -10.99 -5.46 -34.08
C THR A 165 -11.08 -6.67 -34.97
N ASP A 166 -10.86 -6.44 -36.28
CA ASP A 166 -11.00 -7.47 -37.32
C ASP A 166 -9.67 -8.18 -37.62
N SER A 167 -8.55 -7.61 -37.16
CA SER A 167 -7.23 -8.17 -37.38
C SER A 167 -6.36 -8.12 -36.11
N ILE A 168 -5.36 -8.99 -36.05
CA ILE A 168 -4.40 -9.02 -34.93
C ILE A 168 -3.54 -7.74 -34.91
N ASP A 169 -3.22 -7.18 -36.07
CA ASP A 169 -2.43 -5.94 -36.16
C ASP A 169 -3.21 -4.74 -35.61
N ASP A 170 -4.48 -4.61 -35.97
CA ASP A 170 -5.38 -3.58 -35.44
C ASP A 170 -5.57 -3.75 -33.91
N PHE A 171 -5.75 -4.98 -33.46
CA PHE A 171 -5.79 -5.28 -32.01
C PHE A 171 -4.53 -4.80 -31.31
N LEU A 172 -3.34 -5.15 -31.81
CA LEU A 172 -2.07 -4.81 -31.16
C LEU A 172 -1.86 -3.30 -31.10
N VAL A 173 -2.19 -2.56 -32.15
CA VAL A 173 -2.06 -1.09 -32.20
C VAL A 173 -2.98 -0.45 -31.13
N LYS A 174 -4.26 -0.80 -31.16
CA LYS A 174 -5.26 -0.24 -30.25
C LYS A 174 -5.02 -0.66 -28.80
N PHE A 175 -4.71 -1.92 -28.55
CA PHE A 175 -4.42 -2.44 -27.21
C PHE A 175 -3.20 -1.76 -26.59
N ARG A 176 -2.11 -1.61 -27.38
CA ARG A 176 -0.89 -0.92 -26.93
C ARG A 176 -1.17 0.53 -26.57
N GLY A 177 -1.91 1.28 -27.39
CA GLY A 177 -2.27 2.66 -27.10
C GLY A 177 -3.03 2.81 -25.76
N ARG A 178 -3.99 1.93 -25.51
CA ARG A 178 -4.80 1.90 -24.27
C ARG A 178 -3.98 1.55 -23.02
N ILE A 179 -3.09 0.55 -23.13
CA ILE A 179 -2.18 0.20 -22.03
C ILE A 179 -1.25 1.36 -21.72
N GLN A 180 -0.78 2.06 -22.75
CA GLN A 180 0.09 3.22 -22.57
C GLN A 180 -0.66 4.39 -21.90
N SER A 181 -1.91 4.66 -22.31
CA SER A 181 -2.79 5.62 -21.63
C SER A 181 -3.00 5.27 -20.14
N LEU A 182 -3.27 3.98 -19.87
CA LEU A 182 -3.41 3.49 -18.48
C LEU A 182 -2.12 3.72 -17.69
N SER A 183 -0.94 3.46 -18.29
CA SER A 183 0.36 3.70 -17.65
C SER A 183 0.54 5.17 -17.27
N TYR A 184 0.24 6.10 -18.16
CA TYR A 184 0.38 7.54 -17.87
C TYR A 184 -0.54 8.02 -16.74
N SER A 185 -1.79 7.55 -16.75
CA SER A 185 -2.71 7.86 -15.64
C SER A 185 -2.21 7.23 -14.31
N GLN A 186 -1.63 6.02 -14.39
CA GLN A 186 -1.07 5.32 -13.26
C GLN A 186 0.17 6.04 -12.69
N ASP A 187 1.03 6.60 -13.55
CA ASP A 187 2.22 7.34 -13.13
C ASP A 187 1.81 8.58 -12.31
N LEU A 188 0.83 9.39 -12.80
CA LEU A 188 0.29 10.52 -12.06
C LEU A 188 -0.25 10.14 -10.68
N VAL A 189 -1.01 9.04 -10.62
CA VAL A 189 -1.55 8.52 -9.36
C VAL A 189 -0.44 8.05 -8.42
N THR A 190 0.61 7.43 -8.94
CA THR A 190 1.74 6.93 -8.15
C THR A 190 2.58 8.10 -7.61
N ASP A 191 2.87 9.10 -8.43
CA ASP A 191 3.65 10.29 -8.05
C ASP A 191 2.96 11.10 -6.94
N SER A 192 1.64 11.06 -6.88
CA SER A 192 0.84 11.66 -5.81
C SER A 192 0.75 10.82 -4.52
N ASN A 193 1.59 9.79 -4.37
CA ASN A 193 1.46 8.78 -3.30
C ASN A 193 0.08 8.09 -3.27
N TRP A 194 -0.43 7.72 -4.43
CA TRP A 194 -1.70 7.02 -4.61
C TRP A 194 -2.95 7.79 -4.14
N ARG A 195 -2.85 9.11 -4.06
CA ARG A 195 -4.00 9.93 -3.69
C ARG A 195 -4.92 10.22 -4.86
N GLY A 196 -4.39 10.23 -6.09
CA GLY A 196 -5.12 10.52 -7.33
C GLY A 196 -4.38 11.48 -8.24
N ALA A 197 -5.07 12.24 -9.06
CA ALA A 197 -4.48 13.22 -9.97
C ALA A 197 -5.38 14.43 -10.17
N LEU A 198 -4.81 15.61 -10.43
CA LEU A 198 -5.56 16.76 -10.88
C LEU A 198 -6.11 16.51 -12.28
N PHE A 199 -7.32 16.97 -12.56
CA PHE A 199 -7.97 16.80 -13.87
C PHE A 199 -7.12 17.38 -15.00
N LEU A 200 -6.57 18.58 -14.83
CA LEU A 200 -5.74 19.24 -15.84
C LEU A 200 -4.46 18.45 -16.14
N ASP A 201 -3.80 17.91 -15.12
CA ASP A 201 -2.59 17.10 -15.31
C ASP A 201 -2.92 15.79 -16.07
N LEU A 202 -4.09 15.22 -15.79
CA LEU A 202 -4.58 14.04 -16.52
C LEU A 202 -4.86 14.38 -17.98
N VAL A 203 -5.53 15.50 -18.26
CA VAL A 203 -5.78 15.95 -19.64
C VAL A 203 -4.46 16.13 -20.37
N ARG A 204 -3.51 16.86 -19.80
CA ARG A 204 -2.19 17.05 -20.40
C ARG A 204 -1.48 15.74 -20.71
N SER A 205 -1.44 14.83 -19.75
CA SER A 205 -0.76 13.53 -19.90
C SER A 205 -1.29 12.69 -21.05
N GLN A 206 -2.58 12.82 -21.38
CA GLN A 206 -3.25 12.06 -22.44
C GLN A 206 -3.22 12.79 -23.78
N VAL A 207 -3.38 14.11 -23.81
CA VAL A 207 -3.60 14.91 -25.01
C VAL A 207 -2.30 15.38 -25.65
N GLU A 208 -1.27 15.79 -24.87
CA GLU A 208 0.00 16.32 -25.39
C GLU A 208 0.78 15.38 -26.32
N LYS A 209 0.42 14.11 -26.33
CA LYS A 209 1.05 13.11 -27.23
C LYS A 209 0.48 13.12 -28.66
N TYR A 210 -0.65 13.77 -28.84
CA TYR A 210 -1.38 13.82 -30.11
C TYR A 210 -1.44 15.23 -30.68
N ILE A 211 -1.47 16.24 -29.81
CA ILE A 211 -1.53 17.64 -30.17
C ILE A 211 -0.86 18.48 -29.09
N ASP A 212 -0.22 19.57 -29.48
CA ASP A 212 0.35 20.54 -28.52
C ASP A 212 -0.79 21.11 -27.64
N ILE A 213 -0.55 21.22 -26.35
CA ILE A 213 -1.54 21.75 -25.41
C ILE A 213 -1.87 23.23 -25.68
N ASP A 214 -0.94 23.94 -26.32
CA ASP A 214 -1.09 25.34 -26.71
C ASP A 214 -1.61 25.51 -28.16
N ASP A 215 -2.03 24.41 -28.83
CA ASP A 215 -2.64 24.49 -30.16
C ASP A 215 -3.96 25.26 -30.10
N GLU A 216 -4.15 26.25 -30.98
CA GLU A 216 -5.33 27.11 -31.04
C GLU A 216 -6.65 26.35 -31.26
N ARG A 217 -6.58 25.09 -31.72
CA ARG A 217 -7.74 24.20 -31.92
C ARG A 217 -8.18 23.50 -30.65
N LEU A 218 -7.37 23.52 -29.59
CA LEU A 218 -7.65 22.92 -28.30
C LEU A 218 -7.90 24.00 -27.24
N THR A 219 -9.01 23.89 -26.53
CA THR A 219 -9.33 24.77 -25.41
C THR A 219 -9.67 23.94 -24.19
N ILE A 220 -9.10 24.28 -23.03
CA ILE A 220 -9.38 23.59 -21.76
C ILE A 220 -9.90 24.66 -20.79
N GLU A 221 -11.08 24.45 -20.22
CA GLU A 221 -11.81 25.44 -19.42
C GLU A 221 -12.42 24.82 -18.16
N GLY A 222 -12.71 25.64 -17.15
CA GLY A 222 -13.47 25.28 -15.98
C GLY A 222 -12.62 24.94 -14.77
N ASP A 223 -13.13 24.08 -13.90
CA ASP A 223 -12.52 23.72 -12.62
C ASP A 223 -11.41 22.67 -12.82
N ASN A 224 -10.53 22.57 -11.82
CA ASN A 224 -9.46 21.57 -11.82
C ASN A 224 -9.57 20.65 -10.59
N PRO A 225 -10.60 19.81 -10.50
CA PRO A 225 -10.81 18.94 -9.35
C PRO A 225 -9.73 17.86 -9.23
N TYR A 226 -9.55 17.38 -8.01
CA TYR A 226 -8.65 16.29 -7.71
C TYR A 226 -9.40 14.95 -7.84
N LEU A 227 -9.09 14.17 -8.86
CA LEU A 227 -9.71 12.87 -9.13
C LEU A 227 -9.08 11.76 -8.28
N PHE A 228 -9.90 10.96 -7.62
CA PHE A 228 -9.40 9.81 -6.89
C PHE A 228 -8.84 8.73 -7.84
N PRO A 229 -7.99 7.81 -7.36
CA PRO A 229 -7.22 6.91 -8.22
C PRO A 229 -8.04 6.14 -9.25
N GLY A 230 -9.19 5.61 -8.85
CA GLY A 230 -10.09 4.89 -9.75
C GLY A 230 -10.65 5.78 -10.86
N ALA A 231 -11.11 6.97 -10.51
CA ALA A 231 -11.63 7.95 -11.46
C ALA A 231 -10.55 8.43 -12.44
N ALA A 232 -9.34 8.75 -11.92
CA ALA A 232 -8.22 9.20 -12.76
C ALA A 232 -7.85 8.17 -13.84
N LEU A 233 -7.78 6.88 -13.50
CA LEU A 233 -7.47 5.81 -14.46
C LEU A 233 -8.53 5.69 -15.56
N HIS A 234 -9.81 5.74 -15.21
CA HIS A 234 -10.90 5.54 -16.18
C HIS A 234 -11.18 6.80 -17.00
N ILE A 235 -11.08 8.00 -16.41
CA ILE A 235 -11.20 9.25 -17.16
C ILE A 235 -10.00 9.42 -18.10
N GLY A 236 -8.79 9.01 -17.69
CA GLY A 236 -7.63 8.98 -18.58
C GLY A 236 -7.85 8.10 -19.80
N LEU A 237 -8.48 6.93 -19.62
CA LEU A 237 -8.86 6.07 -20.74
C LEU A 237 -9.92 6.73 -21.63
N ALA A 238 -10.91 7.43 -21.07
CA ALA A 238 -11.90 8.20 -21.86
C ALA A 238 -11.23 9.30 -22.67
N LEU A 239 -10.34 10.09 -22.07
CA LEU A 239 -9.57 11.13 -22.74
C LEU A 239 -8.75 10.57 -23.91
N HIS A 240 -8.11 9.42 -23.70
CA HIS A 240 -7.37 8.73 -24.76
C HIS A 240 -8.27 8.36 -25.96
N GLU A 241 -9.42 7.73 -25.71
CA GLU A 241 -10.34 7.38 -26.79
C GLU A 241 -10.85 8.61 -27.54
N LEU A 242 -11.17 9.69 -26.80
CA LEU A 242 -11.65 10.94 -27.37
C LEU A 242 -10.58 11.60 -28.24
N VAL A 243 -9.34 11.76 -27.75
CA VAL A 243 -8.27 12.41 -28.51
C VAL A 243 -7.84 11.58 -29.73
N VAL A 244 -7.81 10.25 -29.63
CA VAL A 244 -7.50 9.37 -30.76
C VAL A 244 -8.58 9.49 -31.84
N ASN A 245 -9.86 9.54 -31.46
CA ASN A 245 -10.96 9.73 -32.42
C ASN A 245 -10.87 11.13 -33.07
N ALA A 246 -10.65 12.18 -32.28
CA ALA A 246 -10.55 13.55 -32.77
C ALA A 246 -9.41 13.74 -33.78
N THR A 247 -8.24 13.14 -33.49
CA THR A 247 -7.07 13.24 -34.38
C THR A 247 -7.16 12.33 -35.61
N SER A 248 -7.88 11.22 -35.54
CA SER A 248 -7.97 10.26 -36.63
C SER A 248 -9.10 10.61 -37.61
N PHE A 249 -10.25 11.06 -37.13
CA PHE A 249 -11.48 11.21 -37.90
C PHE A 249 -12.26 12.50 -37.57
N GLY A 250 -11.94 13.15 -36.46
CA GLY A 250 -12.71 14.24 -35.92
C GLY A 250 -12.13 15.61 -36.14
N GLY A 251 -12.43 16.56 -35.23
CA GLY A 251 -12.08 17.96 -35.37
C GLY A 251 -10.59 18.23 -35.44
N LEU A 252 -9.76 17.42 -34.80
CA LEU A 252 -8.30 17.61 -34.82
C LEU A 252 -7.66 16.99 -36.08
N SER A 253 -8.38 16.26 -36.88
CA SER A 253 -7.89 15.71 -38.18
C SER A 253 -7.87 16.75 -39.29
N ILE A 254 -8.53 17.90 -39.12
CA ILE A 254 -8.65 18.98 -40.08
C ILE A 254 -8.20 20.35 -39.53
N PRO A 255 -7.76 21.28 -40.37
CA PRO A 255 -7.21 22.55 -39.93
C PRO A 255 -8.18 23.47 -39.18
N TYR A 256 -9.48 23.39 -39.48
CA TYR A 256 -10.51 24.31 -38.96
C TYR A 256 -11.39 23.67 -37.87
N GLY A 257 -11.14 22.41 -37.52
CA GLY A 257 -11.86 21.77 -36.46
C GLY A 257 -11.33 22.24 -35.06
N ARG A 258 -12.14 22.04 -34.08
CA ARG A 258 -11.83 22.45 -32.68
C ARG A 258 -12.28 21.42 -31.68
N VAL A 259 -11.59 21.39 -30.54
CA VAL A 259 -11.96 20.60 -29.36
C VAL A 259 -11.98 21.52 -28.13
N VAL A 260 -13.04 21.42 -27.36
CA VAL A 260 -13.17 22.12 -26.07
C VAL A 260 -13.38 21.07 -24.98
N ILE A 261 -12.51 21.08 -23.98
CA ILE A 261 -12.55 20.19 -22.81
C ILE A 261 -12.97 21.02 -21.59
N ARG A 262 -14.04 20.63 -20.90
CA ARG A 262 -14.51 21.33 -19.71
C ARG A 262 -14.69 20.38 -18.53
N ALA A 263 -14.39 20.90 -17.33
CA ALA A 263 -14.76 20.26 -16.09
C ALA A 263 -15.46 21.29 -15.19
N HIS A 264 -16.62 20.92 -14.65
CA HIS A 264 -17.37 21.79 -13.74
C HIS A 264 -17.84 21.00 -12.52
N VAL A 265 -17.56 21.53 -11.33
CA VAL A 265 -18.13 21.03 -10.10
C VAL A 265 -19.50 21.70 -9.91
N LEU A 266 -20.55 20.93 -9.96
CA LEU A 266 -21.95 21.39 -9.87
C LEU A 266 -22.56 20.97 -8.54
N PRO A 267 -23.25 21.88 -7.84
CA PRO A 267 -23.98 21.51 -6.64
C PRO A 267 -25.11 20.53 -6.98
N GLY A 268 -25.14 19.41 -6.28
CA GLY A 268 -26.21 18.43 -6.43
C GLY A 268 -27.48 18.86 -5.70
N THR A 269 -28.63 18.43 -6.20
CA THR A 269 -29.96 18.72 -5.60
C THR A 269 -30.17 18.06 -4.25
N ASP A 270 -29.36 17.06 -3.94
CA ASP A 270 -29.31 16.29 -2.68
C ASP A 270 -28.23 16.78 -1.70
N GLY A 271 -27.53 17.87 -2.05
CA GLY A 271 -26.45 18.46 -1.26
C GLY A 271 -25.09 17.82 -1.46
N ALA A 272 -24.96 16.83 -2.37
CA ALA A 272 -23.70 16.23 -2.77
C ALA A 272 -23.27 16.78 -4.13
N ASP A 273 -22.06 17.35 -4.20
CA ASP A 273 -21.52 17.90 -5.44
C ASP A 273 -21.32 16.81 -6.50
N LYS A 274 -21.40 17.20 -7.77
CA LYS A 274 -21.14 16.32 -8.93
C LYS A 274 -20.13 17.00 -9.83
N LEU A 275 -19.19 16.21 -10.34
CA LEU A 275 -18.29 16.68 -11.38
C LEU A 275 -18.86 16.33 -12.76
N MET A 276 -19.00 17.34 -13.60
CA MET A 276 -19.34 17.19 -15.00
C MET A 276 -18.09 17.40 -15.86
N PHE A 277 -17.63 16.34 -16.53
CA PHE A 277 -16.62 16.40 -17.58
C PHE A 277 -17.30 16.43 -18.94
N CYS A 278 -16.93 17.40 -19.79
CA CYS A 278 -17.47 17.57 -21.14
C CYS A 278 -16.32 17.67 -22.15
N TRP A 279 -16.47 16.95 -23.28
CA TRP A 279 -15.65 17.04 -24.46
C TRP A 279 -16.56 17.45 -25.61
N GLU A 280 -16.33 18.62 -26.20
CA GLU A 280 -17.06 19.12 -27.37
C GLU A 280 -16.09 19.25 -28.55
N GLU A 281 -16.45 18.60 -29.63
CA GLU A 281 -15.66 18.57 -30.85
C GLU A 281 -16.48 19.13 -32.02
N THR A 282 -15.88 20.04 -32.76
CA THR A 282 -16.47 20.63 -33.96
C THR A 282 -15.67 20.21 -35.19
N ASN A 283 -16.33 19.61 -36.18
CA ASN A 283 -15.76 19.22 -37.46
C ASN A 283 -16.68 19.67 -38.59
N PRO A 284 -16.48 20.86 -39.17
CA PRO A 284 -17.34 21.41 -40.24
C PRO A 284 -17.27 20.61 -41.54
N ALA A 285 -16.33 19.68 -41.69
CA ALA A 285 -16.21 18.82 -42.88
C ALA A 285 -16.79 17.41 -42.67
N MET A 286 -17.50 17.18 -41.57
CA MET A 286 -18.08 15.88 -41.28
C MET A 286 -19.23 15.57 -42.21
N PRO A 287 -19.31 14.38 -42.82
CA PRO A 287 -20.44 14.02 -43.69
C PRO A 287 -21.73 13.90 -42.88
N ASP A 288 -22.86 14.33 -43.47
CA ASP A 288 -24.21 14.30 -42.85
C ASP A 288 -24.69 12.90 -42.47
N VAL A 289 -24.12 11.86 -43.06
CA VAL A 289 -24.43 10.46 -42.76
C VAL A 289 -23.17 9.78 -42.26
N PHE A 290 -23.00 9.74 -40.95
CA PHE A 290 -22.04 8.85 -40.31
C PHE A 290 -22.78 7.53 -40.00
N GLU A 291 -22.53 6.48 -40.77
CA GLU A 291 -22.92 5.14 -40.33
C GLU A 291 -22.17 4.82 -39.04
N HIS A 292 -22.90 4.90 -37.94
CA HIS A 292 -22.35 4.69 -36.59
C HIS A 292 -22.16 3.20 -36.38
N ASP A 293 -21.05 2.67 -36.91
CA ASP A 293 -20.57 1.36 -36.46
C ASP A 293 -20.17 1.48 -34.98
N PRO A 294 -20.77 0.70 -34.03
CA PRO A 294 -20.45 0.74 -32.65
C PRO A 294 -19.02 0.23 -32.43
N ARG A 295 -18.05 1.12 -32.61
CA ARG A 295 -16.64 0.84 -32.43
C ARG A 295 -16.32 0.78 -30.92
N PHE A 296 -15.20 0.19 -30.57
CA PHE A 296 -14.76 0.01 -29.18
C PHE A 296 -14.77 1.32 -28.37
N GLY A 297 -14.35 2.47 -28.94
CA GLY A 297 -14.36 3.78 -28.27
C GLY A 297 -15.72 4.14 -27.68
N SER A 298 -16.81 3.86 -28.41
CA SER A 298 -18.17 4.07 -27.90
C SER A 298 -18.49 3.19 -26.69
N ALA A 299 -18.02 1.94 -26.67
CA ALA A 299 -18.21 1.06 -25.50
C ALA A 299 -17.43 1.52 -24.27
N VAL A 300 -16.21 2.04 -24.44
CA VAL A 300 -15.44 2.65 -23.34
C VAL A 300 -16.17 3.86 -22.78
N LEU A 301 -16.54 4.78 -23.65
CA LEU A 301 -17.14 6.05 -23.27
C LEU A 301 -18.55 5.90 -22.65
N GLN A 302 -19.37 4.99 -23.19
CA GLN A 302 -20.78 4.85 -22.78
C GLN A 302 -21.03 3.78 -21.71
N ARG A 303 -20.11 2.84 -21.51
CA ARG A 303 -20.35 1.70 -20.60
C ARG A 303 -19.23 1.49 -19.56
N ILE A 304 -17.96 1.41 -20.01
CA ILE A 304 -16.87 1.02 -19.11
C ILE A 304 -16.56 2.14 -18.13
N VAL A 305 -16.31 3.34 -18.65
CA VAL A 305 -15.93 4.49 -17.83
C VAL A 305 -17.06 4.87 -16.87
N PRO A 306 -18.30 5.13 -17.30
CA PRO A 306 -19.36 5.51 -16.37
C PRO A 306 -19.64 4.43 -15.32
N ALA A 307 -19.63 3.15 -15.68
CA ALA A 307 -19.81 2.07 -14.71
C ALA A 307 -18.70 2.03 -13.65
N ALA A 308 -17.46 2.28 -14.05
CA ALA A 308 -16.31 2.24 -13.14
C ALA A 308 -16.27 3.41 -12.15
N VAL A 309 -16.81 4.58 -12.53
CA VAL A 309 -16.85 5.77 -11.68
C VAL A 309 -18.23 6.00 -11.03
N ASN A 310 -19.15 5.05 -11.11
CA ASN A 310 -20.54 5.18 -10.67
C ASN A 310 -21.23 6.42 -11.27
N GLY A 311 -20.86 6.77 -12.51
CA GLY A 311 -21.30 7.96 -13.20
C GLY A 311 -22.34 7.66 -14.29
N HIS A 312 -22.75 8.72 -14.99
CA HIS A 312 -23.60 8.68 -16.17
C HIS A 312 -22.91 9.38 -17.32
N ALA A 313 -22.92 8.77 -18.50
CA ALA A 313 -22.31 9.35 -19.69
C ALA A 313 -23.27 9.39 -20.88
N GLU A 314 -23.17 10.46 -21.64
CA GLU A 314 -23.80 10.60 -22.95
C GLU A 314 -22.72 10.84 -24.01
N TYR A 315 -22.83 10.15 -25.15
CA TYR A 315 -21.92 10.33 -26.29
C TYR A 315 -22.75 10.43 -27.56
N ARG A 316 -22.63 11.55 -28.23
CA ARG A 316 -23.34 11.86 -29.48
C ARG A 316 -22.34 12.23 -30.56
N ILE A 317 -22.57 11.77 -31.76
CA ILE A 317 -21.88 12.21 -32.98
C ILE A 317 -22.97 12.64 -33.99
N ASP A 318 -22.80 13.79 -34.58
CA ASP A 318 -23.69 14.32 -35.60
C ASP A 318 -22.88 14.96 -36.75
N GLY A 319 -23.57 15.52 -37.73
CA GLY A 319 -22.93 16.14 -38.90
C GLY A 319 -22.05 17.37 -38.60
N THR A 320 -21.98 17.82 -37.35
CA THR A 320 -21.19 18.98 -36.94
C THR A 320 -20.02 18.64 -36.02
N GLY A 321 -20.01 17.42 -35.47
CA GLY A 321 -18.93 16.99 -34.57
C GLY A 321 -19.32 15.90 -33.61
N ALA A 322 -18.67 15.88 -32.43
CA ALA A 322 -18.94 14.92 -31.37
C ALA A 322 -19.05 15.63 -30.01
N ILE A 323 -19.98 15.15 -29.18
CA ILE A 323 -20.13 15.63 -27.81
C ILE A 323 -20.11 14.41 -26.88
N TYR A 324 -19.25 14.46 -25.88
CA TYR A 324 -19.22 13.53 -24.77
C TYR A 324 -19.40 14.27 -23.45
N SER A 325 -20.30 13.81 -22.62
CA SER A 325 -20.49 14.31 -21.25
C SER A 325 -20.46 13.14 -20.28
N LEU A 326 -19.74 13.31 -19.16
CA LEU A 326 -19.66 12.35 -18.07
C LEU A 326 -19.92 13.08 -16.75
N THR A 327 -20.95 12.65 -16.04
CA THR A 327 -21.24 13.13 -14.68
C THR A 327 -20.82 12.08 -13.67
N ILE A 328 -20.02 12.46 -12.69
CA ILE A 328 -19.52 11.57 -11.65
C ILE A 328 -19.86 12.10 -10.26
N PRO A 329 -20.15 11.21 -9.30
CA PRO A 329 -20.53 11.59 -7.94
C PRO A 329 -19.31 12.03 -7.11
N THR A 330 -19.58 12.73 -6.01
CA THR A 330 -18.57 13.33 -5.13
C THR A 330 -17.57 12.31 -4.52
N GLU A 331 -17.94 11.03 -4.42
CA GLU A 331 -17.06 9.96 -3.93
C GLU A 331 -15.89 9.65 -4.86
N GLN A 332 -15.83 10.29 -6.03
CA GLN A 332 -14.81 10.05 -7.05
C GLN A 332 -13.81 11.21 -7.21
N PHE A 333 -14.05 12.35 -6.55
CA PHE A 333 -13.20 13.54 -6.65
C PHE A 333 -13.23 14.38 -5.37
N ASP A 334 -12.29 15.33 -5.29
CA ASP A 334 -12.24 16.41 -4.29
C ASP A 334 -12.16 17.74 -5.05
N SER A 335 -12.87 18.79 -4.57
CA SER A 335 -13.02 20.10 -5.24
C SER A 335 -11.98 21.12 -4.82
#